data_7aa967a08a04c04e39d6a6476964f5f1
#
_entry.id   7aa967a08a04c04e39d6a6476964f5f1
#
_cell.length_a   1.000
_cell.length_b   1.000
_cell.length_c   1.000
_cell.angle_alpha   90.00
_cell.angle_beta   90.00
_cell.angle_gamma   90.00
#
_symmetry.space_group_name_H-M   'P 1'
#
loop_
_entity.id
_entity.type
_entity.pdbx_description
1 polymer ?
#
loop_
_entity_poly.entity_id
_entity_poly.type
_entity_poly.pdbx_seq_one_letter_code
_entity_poly.pdbx_strand_id
1 'polypeptide(L)'
;MQHYFDINIAMKYGIQPAIILNNLYFWIEKNRANEKHFYDGYYWTYNSMKAFSELFPYMTERQIDYAIKKLVESGLVIKGNYNKSSYDRTCWYAITKAGYSILQNCEMDKTKIKFRKVDTGEQSSLGVNK
;
A
#
# COMPACT_ATOMS: atom_id res chain seq x y z
N MET A 1 9.04 -6.04 12.87
CA MET A 1 8.16 -5.30 11.93
C MET A 1 7.11 -6.22 11.37
N GLN A 2 5.94 -5.71 11.14
CA GLN A 2 4.83 -6.51 10.61
C GLN A 2 4.33 -5.89 9.32
N HIS A 3 3.89 -6.75 8.39
CA HIS A 3 3.25 -6.31 7.16
C HIS A 3 1.81 -6.79 7.17
N TYR A 4 0.93 -5.94 6.68
CA TYR A 4 -0.51 -6.21 6.69
C TYR A 4 -1.04 -6.29 5.28
N PHE A 5 -2.13 -7.00 5.10
CA PHE A 5 -2.85 -6.98 3.85
C PHE A 5 -4.31 -7.30 4.10
N ASP A 6 -5.13 -6.84 3.18
CA ASP A 6 -6.56 -7.11 3.24
C ASP A 6 -6.87 -8.40 2.50
N ILE A 7 -7.69 -9.24 3.13
CA ILE A 7 -8.01 -10.56 2.57
C ILE A 7 -8.68 -10.44 1.21
N ASN A 8 -9.61 -9.51 1.05
CA ASN A 8 -10.35 -9.36 -0.19
C ASN A 8 -9.44 -8.90 -1.34
N ILE A 9 -8.51 -8.01 -1.04
CA ILE A 9 -7.53 -7.57 -2.04
C ILE A 9 -6.62 -8.73 -2.40
N ALA A 10 -6.19 -9.52 -1.41
CA ALA A 10 -5.32 -10.65 -1.65
C ALA A 10 -6.01 -11.72 -2.52
N MET A 11 -7.30 -11.95 -2.28
CA MET A 11 -8.04 -12.92 -3.07
C MET A 11 -8.18 -12.50 -4.53
N LYS A 12 -8.30 -11.21 -4.77
CA LYS A 12 -8.51 -10.71 -6.13
C LYS A 12 -7.20 -10.49 -6.88
N TYR A 13 -6.17 -10.00 -6.20
CA TYR A 13 -4.93 -9.58 -6.86
C TYR A 13 -3.71 -10.40 -6.46
N GLY A 14 -3.82 -11.22 -5.42
CA GLY A 14 -2.70 -11.97 -4.89
C GLY A 14 -2.18 -11.40 -3.59
N ILE A 15 -1.54 -12.25 -2.79
CA ILE A 15 -1.04 -11.84 -1.47
C ILE A 15 0.07 -10.79 -1.60
N GLN A 16 1.03 -11.03 -2.48
CA GLN A 16 2.16 -10.12 -2.60
C GLN A 16 1.74 -8.73 -3.09
N PRO A 17 0.91 -8.60 -4.14
CA PRO A 17 0.40 -7.28 -4.49
C PRO A 17 -0.38 -6.63 -3.36
N ALA A 18 -1.16 -7.40 -2.61
CA ALA A 18 -1.93 -6.84 -1.49
C ALA A 18 -1.03 -6.26 -0.41
N ILE A 19 0.06 -6.97 -0.09
CA ILE A 19 1.02 -6.50 0.91
C ILE A 19 1.69 -5.21 0.44
N ILE A 20 2.14 -5.19 -0.81
CA ILE A 20 2.82 -4.02 -1.35
C ILE A 20 1.87 -2.83 -1.44
N LEU A 21 0.63 -3.04 -1.89
CA LEU A 21 -0.34 -1.96 -1.96
C LEU A 21 -0.60 -1.34 -0.59
N ASN A 22 -0.75 -2.19 0.43
CA ASN A 22 -0.97 -1.71 1.79
C ASN A 22 0.21 -0.87 2.28
N ASN A 23 1.42 -1.30 1.97
CA ASN A 23 2.62 -0.57 2.35
C ASN A 23 2.72 0.78 1.63
N LEU A 24 2.43 0.81 0.33
CA LEU A 24 2.42 2.06 -0.42
C LEU A 24 1.38 3.02 0.14
N TYR A 25 0.21 2.50 0.48
CA TYR A 25 -0.86 3.31 1.05
C TYR A 25 -0.42 3.95 2.37
N PHE A 26 0.23 3.17 3.24
CA PHE A 26 0.71 3.69 4.50
C PHE A 26 1.65 4.88 4.31
N TRP A 27 2.64 4.73 3.44
CA TRP A 27 3.62 5.80 3.22
C TRP A 27 3.03 7.00 2.50
N ILE A 28 2.13 6.76 1.56
CA ILE A 28 1.48 7.85 0.84
C ILE A 28 0.59 8.66 1.79
N GLU A 29 -0.16 7.99 2.68
CA GLU A 29 -0.98 8.70 3.65
C GLU A 29 -0.14 9.46 4.66
N LYS A 30 1.02 8.92 5.01
CA LYS A 30 1.95 9.63 5.87
C LYS A 30 2.47 10.89 5.18
N ASN A 31 2.80 10.78 3.91
CA ASN A 31 3.25 11.94 3.13
C ASN A 31 2.12 12.97 2.98
N ARG A 32 0.90 12.50 2.80
CA ARG A 32 -0.27 13.40 2.74
C ARG A 32 -0.43 14.18 4.04
N ALA A 33 -0.31 13.50 5.16
CA ALA A 33 -0.44 14.15 6.46
C ALA A 33 0.65 15.19 6.69
N ASN A 34 1.84 14.96 6.14
CA ASN A 34 2.96 15.87 6.27
C ASN A 34 3.07 16.84 5.09
N GLU A 35 2.12 16.81 4.18
CA GLU A 35 2.07 17.67 3.00
C GLU A 35 3.35 17.61 2.18
N LYS A 36 3.86 16.37 1.97
CA LYS A 36 5.07 16.12 1.21
C LYS A 36 4.76 15.35 -0.06
N HIS A 37 5.56 15.62 -1.10
CA HIS A 37 5.56 14.84 -2.35
C HIS A 37 4.22 14.86 -3.07
N PHE A 38 3.62 16.04 -3.14
CA PHE A 38 2.40 16.23 -3.92
C PHE A 38 2.77 16.77 -5.30
N TYR A 39 2.50 15.98 -6.35
CA TYR A 39 2.81 16.34 -7.73
C TYR A 39 1.70 15.83 -8.64
N ASP A 40 1.33 16.64 -9.60
CA ASP A 40 0.37 16.24 -10.64
C ASP A 40 -0.94 15.72 -10.08
N GLY A 41 -1.37 16.26 -8.94
CA GLY A 41 -2.66 15.91 -8.35
C GLY A 41 -2.64 14.68 -7.44
N TYR A 42 -1.47 14.10 -7.19
CA TYR A 42 -1.34 12.91 -6.35
C TYR A 42 -0.29 13.12 -5.28
N TYR A 43 -0.45 12.40 -4.18
CA TYR A 43 0.63 12.22 -3.22
C TYR A 43 1.39 10.96 -3.58
N TRP A 44 2.72 11.06 -3.54
CA TRP A 44 3.61 10.00 -4.01
C TRP A 44 4.49 9.48 -2.88
N THR A 45 4.94 8.24 -3.03
CA THR A 45 6.04 7.69 -2.26
C THR A 45 7.05 7.11 -3.27
N TYR A 46 8.28 6.92 -2.84
CA TYR A 46 9.32 6.44 -3.75
C TYR A 46 10.16 5.38 -3.07
N ASN A 47 10.62 4.43 -3.88
CA ASN A 47 11.51 3.36 -3.42
C ASN A 47 12.34 2.85 -4.58
N SER A 48 13.59 2.48 -4.27
CA SER A 48 14.41 1.72 -5.19
C SER A 48 14.09 0.25 -5.00
N MET A 49 14.52 -0.60 -5.95
CA MET A 49 14.36 -2.04 -5.77
C MET A 49 15.12 -2.53 -4.55
N LYS A 50 16.28 -1.93 -4.27
CA LYS A 50 17.05 -2.27 -3.08
C LYS A 50 16.26 -1.99 -1.81
N ALA A 51 15.60 -0.83 -1.74
CA ALA A 51 14.80 -0.48 -0.58
C ALA A 51 13.62 -1.43 -0.42
N PHE A 52 12.96 -1.80 -1.50
CA PHE A 52 11.88 -2.79 -1.44
C PHE A 52 12.39 -4.14 -0.95
N SER A 53 13.57 -4.56 -1.43
CA SER A 53 14.12 -5.85 -1.01
C SER A 53 14.44 -5.87 0.47
N GLU A 54 14.88 -4.75 1.02
CA GLU A 54 15.15 -4.66 2.45
C GLU A 54 13.86 -4.63 3.25
N LEU A 55 12.82 -4.00 2.70
CA LEU A 55 11.53 -3.90 3.37
C LEU A 55 10.76 -5.22 3.32
N PHE A 56 10.91 -5.97 2.22
CA PHE A 56 10.23 -7.25 2.03
C PHE A 56 11.26 -8.37 1.84
N PRO A 57 12.02 -8.72 2.92
CA PRO A 57 13.11 -9.68 2.78
C PRO A 57 12.65 -11.09 2.44
N TYR A 58 11.37 -11.39 2.59
CA TYR A 58 10.80 -12.69 2.25
C TYR A 58 10.33 -12.76 0.79
N MET A 59 10.53 -11.69 0.02
CA MET A 59 10.21 -11.66 -1.42
C MET A 59 11.48 -11.49 -2.23
N THR A 60 11.54 -12.17 -3.38
CA THR A 60 12.62 -11.93 -4.33
C THR A 60 12.34 -10.65 -5.10
N GLU A 61 13.37 -10.09 -5.74
CA GLU A 61 13.18 -8.91 -6.57
C GLU A 61 12.18 -9.17 -7.70
N ARG A 62 12.23 -10.39 -8.25
CA ARG A 62 11.27 -10.76 -9.30
C ARG A 62 9.84 -10.74 -8.78
N GLN A 63 9.63 -11.25 -7.57
CA GLN A 63 8.29 -11.25 -6.97
C GLN A 63 7.80 -9.84 -6.69
N ILE A 64 8.69 -8.97 -6.21
CA ILE A 64 8.34 -7.58 -5.96
C ILE A 64 7.96 -6.89 -7.28
N ASP A 65 8.78 -7.07 -8.30
CA ASP A 65 8.55 -6.46 -9.60
C ASP A 65 7.22 -6.94 -10.21
N TYR A 66 6.97 -8.24 -10.12
CA TYR A 66 5.73 -8.82 -10.62
C TYR A 66 4.51 -8.23 -9.90
N ALA A 67 4.61 -8.12 -8.57
CA ALA A 67 3.51 -7.58 -7.77
C ALA A 67 3.22 -6.13 -8.13
N ILE A 68 4.27 -5.32 -8.30
CA ILE A 68 4.10 -3.92 -8.67
C ILE A 68 3.49 -3.80 -10.07
N LYS A 69 3.97 -4.62 -11.00
CA LYS A 69 3.41 -4.62 -12.36
C LYS A 69 1.94 -4.97 -12.34
N LYS A 70 1.56 -5.94 -11.53
CA LYS A 70 0.17 -6.33 -11.42
C LYS A 70 -0.70 -5.20 -10.90
N LEU A 71 -0.22 -4.47 -9.90
CA LEU A 71 -0.94 -3.32 -9.36
C LEU A 71 -1.10 -2.22 -10.41
N VAL A 72 -0.06 -1.98 -11.20
CA VAL A 72 -0.10 -0.97 -12.26
C VAL A 72 -1.05 -1.39 -13.37
N GLU A 73 -0.95 -2.64 -13.82
CA GLU A 73 -1.80 -3.16 -14.89
C GLU A 73 -3.27 -3.22 -14.46
N SER A 74 -3.51 -3.41 -13.17
CA SER A 74 -4.88 -3.44 -12.65
C SER A 74 -5.45 -2.04 -12.44
N GLY A 75 -4.65 -1.01 -12.68
CA GLY A 75 -5.13 0.37 -12.56
C GLY A 75 -5.21 0.90 -11.14
N LEU A 76 -4.58 0.22 -10.19
CA LEU A 76 -4.62 0.62 -8.78
C LEU A 76 -3.48 1.56 -8.40
N VAL A 77 -2.37 1.48 -9.12
CA VAL A 77 -1.15 2.24 -8.83
C VAL A 77 -0.63 2.83 -10.14
N ILE A 78 -0.08 4.02 -10.06
CA ILE A 78 0.63 4.63 -11.20
C ILE A 78 2.07 4.88 -10.79
N LYS A 79 2.94 4.88 -11.80
CA LYS A 79 4.37 5.15 -11.61
C LYS A 79 4.72 6.53 -12.14
N GLY A 80 5.72 7.14 -11.56
CA GLY A 80 6.18 8.43 -12.01
C GLY A 80 7.65 8.60 -11.71
N ASN A 81 8.18 9.77 -12.06
CA ASN A 81 9.56 10.09 -11.80
C ASN A 81 9.67 11.58 -11.49
N TYR A 82 10.03 11.87 -10.25
CA TYR A 82 10.23 13.24 -9.78
C TYR A 82 11.62 13.39 -9.19
N ASN A 83 12.55 12.55 -9.63
CA ASN A 83 13.94 12.59 -9.17
C ASN A 83 14.62 13.86 -9.69
N LYS A 84 15.47 14.43 -8.85
CA LYS A 84 16.21 15.63 -9.22
C LYS A 84 17.34 15.33 -10.19
N SER A 85 17.91 14.13 -10.13
CA SER A 85 19.00 13.70 -10.98
C SER A 85 18.52 12.68 -11.98
N SER A 86 18.97 12.81 -13.24
CA SER A 86 18.62 11.84 -14.27
C SER A 86 19.29 10.48 -14.04
N TYR A 87 20.29 10.43 -13.19
CA TYR A 87 20.96 9.18 -12.86
C TYR A 87 20.25 8.40 -11.77
N ASP A 88 19.36 9.05 -11.03
CA ASP A 88 18.62 8.40 -9.97
C ASP A 88 17.51 7.55 -10.56
N ARG A 89 17.54 6.24 -10.29
CA ARG A 89 16.59 5.28 -10.84
C ARG A 89 15.47 4.93 -9.89
N THR A 90 15.37 5.68 -8.80
CA THR A 90 14.28 5.48 -7.85
C THR A 90 12.94 5.72 -8.54
N CYS A 91 12.01 4.79 -8.38
CA CYS A 91 10.67 4.93 -8.93
C CYS A 91 9.73 5.56 -7.92
N TRP A 92 8.79 6.33 -8.42
CA TRP A 92 7.77 6.98 -7.63
C TRP A 92 6.43 6.30 -7.90
N TYR A 93 5.63 6.16 -6.85
CA TYR A 93 4.36 5.45 -6.92
C TYR A 93 3.27 6.28 -6.28
N ALA A 94 2.07 6.27 -6.89
CA ALA A 94 0.88 6.88 -6.32
C ALA A 94 -0.28 5.93 -6.49
N ILE A 95 -1.27 6.06 -5.61
CA ILE A 95 -2.46 5.23 -5.66
C ILE A 95 -3.54 5.97 -6.44
N THR A 96 -4.15 5.27 -7.39
CA THR A 96 -5.19 5.85 -8.23
C THR A 96 -6.50 5.97 -7.45
N LYS A 97 -7.46 6.66 -8.05
CA LYS A 97 -8.80 6.74 -7.47
C LYS A 97 -9.39 5.34 -7.26
N ALA A 98 -9.19 4.44 -8.22
CA ALA A 98 -9.66 3.06 -8.10
C ALA A 98 -8.97 2.35 -6.94
N GLY A 99 -7.67 2.58 -6.75
CA GLY A 99 -6.94 1.99 -5.63
C GLY A 99 -7.45 2.48 -4.29
N TYR A 100 -7.71 3.78 -4.17
CA TYR A 100 -8.27 4.33 -2.94
C TYR A 100 -9.65 3.77 -2.66
N SER A 101 -10.47 3.61 -3.69
CA SER A 101 -11.81 3.08 -3.53
C SER A 101 -11.78 1.69 -2.90
N ILE A 102 -10.89 0.83 -3.40
CA ILE A 102 -10.76 -0.53 -2.86
C ILE A 102 -10.26 -0.50 -1.42
N LEU A 103 -9.27 0.33 -1.13
CA LEU A 103 -8.71 0.41 0.23
C LEU A 103 -9.72 0.95 1.23
N GLN A 104 -10.50 1.94 0.83
CA GLN A 104 -11.52 2.51 1.72
C GLN A 104 -12.62 1.51 2.02
N ASN A 105 -13.03 0.73 1.04
CA ASN A 105 -14.04 -0.31 1.26
C ASN A 105 -13.56 -1.34 2.28
N CYS A 106 -12.29 -1.72 2.18
CA CYS A 106 -11.70 -2.67 3.11
C CYS A 106 -11.67 -2.10 4.52
N GLU A 107 -11.37 -0.82 4.68
CA GLU A 107 -11.36 -0.19 5.98
C GLU A 107 -12.75 -0.16 6.61
N MET A 108 -13.77 0.07 5.79
CA MET A 108 -15.15 0.02 6.28
C MET A 108 -15.51 -1.35 6.82
N ASP A 109 -15.07 -2.40 6.12
CA ASP A 109 -15.30 -3.77 6.59
C ASP A 109 -14.61 -4.01 7.92
N LYS A 110 -13.39 -3.54 8.07
CA LYS A 110 -12.66 -3.64 9.33
C LYS A 110 -13.40 -2.94 10.46
N THR A 111 -13.98 -1.79 10.17
CA THR A 111 -14.72 -1.04 11.15
C THR A 111 -15.93 -1.83 11.64
N LYS A 112 -16.64 -2.48 10.73
CA LYS A 112 -17.78 -3.31 11.11
C LYS A 112 -17.36 -4.45 12.01
N ILE A 113 -16.22 -5.07 11.71
CA ILE A 113 -15.70 -6.15 12.54
C ILE A 113 -15.37 -5.65 13.94
N LYS A 114 -14.78 -4.46 14.04
CA LYS A 114 -14.46 -3.88 15.34
C LYS A 114 -15.71 -3.64 16.18
N PHE A 115 -16.77 -3.17 15.55
CA PHE A 115 -18.03 -2.96 16.29
C PHE A 115 -18.56 -4.26 16.84
N ARG A 116 -18.49 -5.33 16.09
CA ARG A 116 -18.94 -6.63 16.59
C ARG A 116 -18.12 -7.11 17.77
N LYS A 117 -16.82 -6.85 17.75
CA LYS A 117 -15.96 -7.20 18.87
C LYS A 117 -16.32 -6.40 20.12
N VAL A 118 -16.61 -5.13 19.93
CA VAL A 118 -17.02 -4.29 21.03
C VAL A 118 -18.32 -4.81 21.64
N ASP A 119 -19.24 -5.24 20.78
CA ASP A 119 -20.52 -5.79 21.26
C ASP A 119 -20.32 -7.02 22.11
N THR A 120 -19.28 -7.80 21.87
CA THR A 120 -19.01 -8.98 22.69
C THR A 120 -18.27 -8.63 23.96
N GLY A 121 -17.92 -7.38 24.13
CA GLY A 121 -17.19 -6.95 25.30
C GLY A 121 -15.72 -7.20 25.27
N GLU A 122 -15.21 -7.62 24.15
CA GLU A 122 -13.81 -7.92 23.97
C GLU A 122 -13.03 -6.74 23.54
N GLN A 123 -11.90 -6.59 24.00
CA GLN A 123 -11.14 -5.56 23.51
C GLN A 123 -10.26 -5.95 22.54
N SER A 124 -10.09 -6.07 21.94
CA SER A 124 -9.33 -6.43 21.20
C SER A 124 -8.38 -6.34 20.77
N SER A 125 -8.14 -6.65 20.67
CA SER A 125 -7.33 -6.42 20.27
C SER A 125 -6.89 -6.67 19.29
N LEU A 126 -7.01 -7.04 19.07
CA LEU A 126 -6.53 -7.23 18.18
C LEU A 126 -6.19 -6.60 17.24
N GLY A 127 -5.91 -6.36 17.23
CA GLY A 127 -5.49 -5.68 16.38
C GLY A 127 -6.00 -5.09 15.45
N VAL A 128 -6.26 -5.02 15.50
CA VAL A 128 -6.71 -4.40 14.67
C VAL A 128 -6.70 -3.14 14.67
N ASN A 129 -6.60 -2.70 15.26
CA ASN A 129 -6.68 -1.65 15.44
C ASN A 129 -5.97 -0.71 15.54
N LYS A 130 -5.66 -0.79 15.55
CA LYS A 130 -5.29 0.00 15.61
C LYS A 130 -5.01 0.65 15.56
#